data_cc7ed532263a5280447cd47774f7bb99
#
_entry.id   cc7ed532263a5280447cd47774f7bb99
#
_cell.length_a   1.000
_cell.length_b   1.000
_cell.length_c   1.000
_cell.angle_alpha   90.00
_cell.angle_beta   90.00
_cell.angle_gamma   90.00
#
_symmetry.space_group_name_H-M   'P 1'
#
loop_
_entity.id
_entity.type
_entity.pdbx_description
1 polymer ?
#
loop_
_entity_poly.entity_id
_entity_poly.type
_entity_poly.pdbx_seq_one_letter_code
_entity_poly.pdbx_strand_id
1 'polypeptide(L)'
;MIVGKWQIGLHIQSDSIVAVALVRKRGGWRQQRWWRFPLAPHHDGEPRRQALIEALTPWRAQLPRYSSIRLGFPAQRTLQRELPRPATTLCEPECEAWLGAVAARQLSLPPDALAFDYAERQDGYAVTAARAAEVAELMACARALRFTPAALTPDASALACLLPYTADACQAIVAQTGTQWLWAMRDRWGVCATPGVEGLRLLGAQLGIRAQEIALCGASWQEGDWQAFDPWQVITWPCLPKPEDTGCFAVALGAA
;
A
#
# COMPACT_ATOMS: atom_id res chain seq x y z
N MET A 1 19.92 -22.71 13.21
CA MET A 1 19.49 -21.94 12.01
C MET A 1 18.70 -20.73 12.50
N ILE A 2 19.18 -19.52 12.27
CA ILE A 2 18.42 -18.31 12.57
C ILE A 2 17.28 -18.27 11.53
N VAL A 3 16.08 -18.63 11.96
CA VAL A 3 14.89 -18.46 11.14
C VAL A 3 14.69 -16.95 10.99
N GLY A 4 14.92 -16.42 9.80
CA GLY A 4 14.75 -14.99 9.54
C GLY A 4 13.30 -14.58 9.89
N LYS A 5 13.13 -13.38 10.44
CA LYS A 5 11.81 -12.81 10.78
C LYS A 5 10.98 -12.69 9.51
N TRP A 6 9.75 -13.22 9.52
CA TRP A 6 8.83 -13.07 8.40
C TRP A 6 8.38 -11.61 8.30
N GLN A 7 8.50 -11.05 7.11
CA GLN A 7 7.88 -9.78 6.73
C GLN A 7 6.66 -10.12 5.91
N ILE A 8 5.50 -9.62 6.33
CA ILE A 8 4.22 -9.96 5.74
C ILE A 8 3.55 -8.68 5.31
N GLY A 9 3.33 -8.53 4.01
CA GLY A 9 2.45 -7.52 3.47
C GLY A 9 1.03 -8.08 3.35
N LEU A 10 0.06 -7.33 3.83
CA LEU A 10 -1.35 -7.65 3.80
C LEU A 10 -2.12 -6.52 3.12
N HIS A 11 -2.84 -6.82 2.06
CA HIS A 11 -3.69 -5.88 1.34
C HIS A 11 -5.15 -6.35 1.37
N ILE A 12 -6.03 -5.49 1.88
CA ILE A 12 -7.47 -5.72 2.00
C ILE A 12 -8.15 -5.02 0.83
N GLN A 13 -8.62 -5.80 -0.13
CA GLN A 13 -9.36 -5.33 -1.31
C GLN A 13 -10.87 -5.32 -1.04
N SER A 14 -11.67 -4.96 -2.03
CA SER A 14 -13.12 -4.95 -1.92
C SER A 14 -13.73 -6.34 -1.78
N ASP A 15 -13.18 -7.31 -2.51
CA ASP A 15 -13.68 -8.68 -2.69
C ASP A 15 -12.73 -9.77 -2.18
N SER A 16 -11.54 -9.40 -1.81
CA SER A 16 -10.51 -10.35 -1.39
C SER A 16 -9.48 -9.72 -0.45
N ILE A 17 -8.80 -10.58 0.27
CA ILE A 17 -7.62 -10.22 1.07
C ILE A 17 -6.45 -11.00 0.52
N VAL A 18 -5.37 -10.32 0.21
CA VAL A 18 -4.14 -10.95 -0.26
C VAL A 18 -3.00 -10.69 0.72
N ALA A 19 -2.16 -11.69 0.92
CA ALA A 19 -0.99 -11.57 1.78
C ALA A 19 0.21 -12.30 1.19
N VAL A 20 1.39 -11.75 1.40
CA VAL A 20 2.67 -12.38 1.03
C VAL A 20 3.62 -12.33 2.21
N ALA A 21 4.24 -13.45 2.52
CA ALA A 21 5.28 -13.56 3.53
C ALA A 21 6.64 -13.76 2.87
N LEU A 22 7.56 -12.86 3.19
CA LEU A 22 8.93 -12.83 2.70
C LEU A 22 9.92 -12.90 3.87
N VAL A 23 11.12 -13.39 3.58
CA VAL A 23 12.26 -13.33 4.50
C VAL A 23 13.44 -12.72 3.76
N ARG A 24 14.05 -11.69 4.35
CA ARG A 24 15.27 -11.09 3.80
C ARG A 24 16.43 -12.05 3.95
N LYS A 25 17.12 -12.32 2.86
CA LYS A 25 18.37 -13.09 2.79
C LYS A 25 19.47 -12.25 2.16
N ARG A 26 20.71 -12.69 2.28
CA ARG A 26 21.81 -12.06 1.57
C ARG A 26 21.57 -12.17 0.07
N GLY A 27 21.44 -11.02 -0.59
CA GLY A 27 21.22 -10.93 -2.04
C GLY A 27 19.76 -10.88 -2.49
N GLY A 28 18.77 -10.88 -1.59
CA GLY A 28 17.38 -10.69 -2.05
C GLY A 28 16.29 -11.18 -1.11
N TRP A 29 15.13 -11.42 -1.67
CA TRP A 29 13.95 -11.86 -0.95
C TRP A 29 13.63 -13.32 -1.21
N ARG A 30 13.37 -14.07 -0.15
CA ARG A 30 12.89 -15.44 -0.21
C ARG A 30 11.42 -15.47 0.17
N GLN A 31 10.59 -15.98 -0.75
CA GLN A 31 9.19 -16.25 -0.49
C GLN A 31 9.07 -17.35 0.58
N GLN A 32 8.15 -17.16 1.52
CA GLN A 32 7.76 -18.20 2.45
C GLN A 32 6.39 -18.75 2.12
N ARG A 33 5.42 -17.85 1.93
CA ARG A 33 4.06 -18.20 1.61
C ARG A 33 3.31 -17.02 1.00
N TRP A 34 2.23 -17.33 0.30
CA TRP A 34 1.23 -16.35 -0.12
C TRP A 34 -0.17 -16.89 0.18
N TRP A 35 -1.16 -16.00 0.33
CA TRP A 35 -2.54 -16.31 0.60
C TRP A 35 -3.45 -15.37 -0.15
N ARG A 36 -4.59 -15.91 -0.57
CA ARG A 36 -5.73 -15.15 -1.07
C ARG A 36 -6.98 -15.67 -0.41
N PHE A 37 -7.73 -14.79 0.23
CA PHE A 37 -8.98 -15.11 0.90
C PHE A 37 -10.09 -14.34 0.21
N PRO A 38 -11.19 -14.98 -0.23
CA PRO A 38 -12.36 -14.26 -0.69
C PRO A 38 -12.97 -13.50 0.50
N LEU A 39 -13.40 -12.28 0.24
CA LEU A 39 -14.15 -11.47 1.18
C LEU A 39 -15.57 -11.33 0.63
N ALA A 40 -16.57 -11.66 1.45
CA ALA A 40 -17.96 -11.50 1.04
C ALA A 40 -18.24 -10.02 0.69
N PRO A 41 -19.04 -9.75 -0.36
CA PRO A 41 -19.46 -8.40 -0.67
C PRO A 41 -20.08 -7.76 0.57
N HIS A 42 -19.62 -6.57 0.90
CA HIS A 42 -20.10 -5.85 2.06
C HIS A 42 -21.33 -5.04 1.68
N HIS A 43 -22.44 -5.25 2.38
CA HIS A 43 -23.62 -4.41 2.28
C HIS A 43 -23.57 -3.30 3.33
N ASP A 44 -23.99 -2.11 2.96
CA ASP A 44 -24.07 -0.97 3.87
C ASP A 44 -24.85 -1.36 5.14
N GLY A 45 -24.19 -1.27 6.31
CA GLY A 45 -24.77 -1.57 7.62
C GLY A 45 -24.22 -2.82 8.32
N GLU A 46 -23.49 -3.71 7.65
CA GLU A 46 -22.82 -4.82 8.33
C GLU A 46 -21.42 -4.42 8.81
N PRO A 47 -20.99 -4.92 10.00
CA PRO A 47 -19.67 -4.56 10.52
C PRO A 47 -18.56 -5.26 9.71
N ARG A 48 -18.02 -4.59 8.69
CA ARG A 48 -16.87 -5.04 7.88
C ARG A 48 -15.74 -5.59 8.77
N ARG A 49 -15.61 -5.04 9.98
CA ARG A 49 -14.63 -5.49 10.97
C ARG A 49 -14.80 -6.96 11.34
N GLN A 50 -16.04 -7.41 11.56
CA GLN A 50 -16.32 -8.79 11.94
C GLN A 50 -15.95 -9.77 10.81
N ALA A 51 -16.32 -9.46 9.58
CA ALA A 51 -15.98 -10.28 8.40
C ALA A 51 -14.45 -10.37 8.21
N LEU A 52 -13.71 -9.28 8.43
CA LEU A 52 -12.24 -9.29 8.38
C LEU A 52 -11.63 -10.17 9.47
N ILE A 53 -12.14 -10.09 10.70
CA ILE A 53 -11.66 -10.91 11.82
C ILE A 53 -11.92 -12.40 11.54
N GLU A 54 -13.10 -12.76 11.07
CA GLU A 54 -13.46 -14.13 10.72
C GLU A 54 -12.58 -14.69 9.61
N ALA A 55 -12.40 -13.95 8.52
CA ALA A 55 -11.55 -14.35 7.40
C ALA A 55 -10.07 -14.52 7.79
N LEU A 56 -9.56 -13.65 8.66
CA LEU A 56 -8.14 -13.61 9.01
C LEU A 56 -7.77 -14.46 10.25
N THR A 57 -8.72 -14.89 11.07
CA THR A 57 -8.44 -15.70 12.25
C THR A 57 -7.72 -17.02 11.93
N PRO A 58 -8.16 -17.84 10.94
CA PRO A 58 -7.45 -19.06 10.57
C PRO A 58 -6.05 -18.77 9.98
N TRP A 59 -5.91 -17.68 9.24
CA TRP A 59 -4.63 -17.24 8.70
C TRP A 59 -3.66 -16.85 9.81
N ARG A 60 -4.13 -16.08 10.78
CA ARG A 60 -3.28 -15.64 11.90
C ARG A 60 -2.72 -16.81 12.70
N ALA A 61 -3.48 -17.88 12.87
CA ALA A 61 -3.04 -19.08 13.55
C ALA A 61 -1.89 -19.81 12.84
N GLN A 62 -1.72 -19.61 11.53
CA GLN A 62 -0.65 -20.22 10.72
C GLN A 62 0.66 -19.42 10.75
N LEU A 63 0.64 -18.19 11.26
CA LEU A 63 1.81 -17.32 11.23
C LEU A 63 2.74 -17.58 12.41
N PRO A 64 4.07 -17.47 12.19
CA PRO A 64 5.03 -17.48 13.29
C PRO A 64 4.77 -16.33 14.28
N ARG A 65 5.07 -16.59 15.56
CA ARG A 65 4.86 -15.60 16.65
C ARG A 65 5.51 -14.24 16.38
N TYR A 66 6.68 -14.22 15.78
CA TYR A 66 7.51 -13.03 15.57
C TYR A 66 7.48 -12.56 14.11
N SER A 67 6.29 -12.51 13.51
CA SER A 67 6.10 -11.95 12.19
C SER A 67 5.98 -10.42 12.25
N SER A 68 6.55 -9.73 11.26
CA SER A 68 6.35 -8.29 11.05
C SER A 68 5.23 -8.13 10.02
N ILE A 69 4.05 -7.71 10.43
CA ILE A 69 2.89 -7.55 9.55
C ILE A 69 2.74 -6.08 9.21
N ARG A 70 2.65 -5.76 7.92
CA ARG A 70 2.41 -4.42 7.40
C ARG A 70 1.11 -4.44 6.62
N LEU A 71 0.27 -3.44 6.85
CA LEU A 71 -1.07 -3.37 6.27
C LEU A 71 -1.13 -2.29 5.19
N GLY A 72 -1.71 -2.64 4.05
CA GLY A 72 -2.16 -1.66 3.07
C GLY A 72 -3.40 -0.92 3.59
N PHE A 73 -3.36 0.40 3.61
CA PHE A 73 -4.50 1.26 3.90
C PHE A 73 -5.02 1.88 2.60
N PRO A 74 -6.34 1.96 2.36
CA PRO A 74 -6.87 2.47 1.10
C PRO A 74 -6.40 3.89 0.78
N ALA A 75 -5.66 4.08 -0.32
CA ALA A 75 -5.11 5.36 -0.73
C ALA A 75 -6.21 6.40 -0.99
N GLN A 76 -7.38 5.98 -1.44
CA GLN A 76 -8.56 6.85 -1.61
C GLN A 76 -9.07 7.49 -0.30
N ARG A 77 -8.68 6.94 0.86
CA ARG A 77 -9.02 7.45 2.20
C ARG A 77 -7.85 8.17 2.86
N THR A 78 -6.77 8.38 2.10
CA THR A 78 -5.60 9.13 2.53
C THR A 78 -5.43 10.39 1.71
N LEU A 79 -4.78 11.36 2.30
CA LEU A 79 -4.41 12.61 1.66
C LEU A 79 -2.90 12.78 1.74
N GLN A 80 -2.30 13.14 0.62
CA GLN A 80 -0.92 13.53 0.54
C GLN A 80 -0.84 15.04 0.34
N ARG A 81 -0.01 15.70 1.13
CA ARG A 81 0.22 17.15 1.05
C ARG A 81 1.68 17.46 1.24
N GLU A 82 2.15 18.43 0.48
CA GLU A 82 3.43 19.07 0.72
C GLU A 82 3.22 20.34 1.51
N LEU A 83 3.91 20.46 2.62
CA LEU A 83 3.88 21.64 3.49
C LEU A 83 5.25 22.31 3.46
N PRO A 84 5.31 23.66 3.33
CA PRO A 84 6.57 24.38 3.41
C PRO A 84 7.20 24.27 4.79
N ARG A 85 8.49 24.54 4.89
CA ARG A 85 9.15 24.66 6.21
C ARG A 85 8.54 25.81 7.00
N PRO A 86 8.38 25.66 8.32
CA PRO A 86 8.01 26.77 9.18
C PRO A 86 9.10 27.84 9.16
N ALA A 87 8.72 29.10 9.37
CA ALA A 87 9.66 30.23 9.41
C ALA A 87 10.71 30.08 10.53
N THR A 88 10.35 29.38 11.59
CA THR A 88 11.24 29.09 12.74
C THR A 88 11.59 27.60 12.71
N THR A 89 12.85 27.27 12.98
CA THR A 89 13.27 25.88 13.14
C THR A 89 12.58 25.28 14.38
N LEU A 90 11.76 24.26 14.16
CA LEU A 90 11.08 23.51 15.19
C LEU A 90 11.79 22.17 15.44
N CYS A 91 11.87 21.79 16.70
CA CYS A 91 12.31 20.46 17.11
C CYS A 91 11.09 19.60 17.43
N GLU A 92 11.27 18.28 17.49
CA GLU A 92 10.22 17.41 18.01
C GLU A 92 10.04 17.63 19.53
N PRO A 93 8.79 17.64 20.05
CA PRO A 93 7.51 17.31 19.39
C PRO A 93 6.77 18.52 18.76
N GLU A 94 7.35 19.72 18.78
CA GLU A 94 6.69 20.94 18.27
C GLU A 94 6.48 20.91 16.77
N CYS A 95 7.43 20.26 16.02
CA CYS A 95 7.31 20.09 14.58
C CYS A 95 6.09 19.22 14.22
N GLU A 96 5.93 18.09 14.90
CA GLU A 96 4.76 17.22 14.73
C GLU A 96 3.46 17.95 15.02
N ALA A 97 3.39 18.69 16.14
CA ALA A 97 2.21 19.46 16.53
C ALA A 97 1.87 20.53 15.50
N TRP A 98 2.87 21.24 14.98
CA TRP A 98 2.69 22.26 13.95
C TRP A 98 2.17 21.65 12.64
N LEU A 99 2.81 20.56 12.17
CA LEU A 99 2.40 19.84 10.95
C LEU A 99 0.96 19.32 11.07
N GLY A 100 0.61 18.73 12.21
CA GLY A 100 -0.75 18.25 12.48
C GLY A 100 -1.79 19.38 12.43
N ALA A 101 -1.48 20.53 13.04
CA ALA A 101 -2.36 21.69 13.01
C ALA A 101 -2.54 22.27 11.61
N VAL A 102 -1.46 22.36 10.81
CA VAL A 102 -1.52 22.85 9.44
C VAL A 102 -2.29 21.88 8.53
N ALA A 103 -2.01 20.58 8.64
CA ALA A 103 -2.72 19.54 7.87
C ALA A 103 -4.21 19.52 8.21
N ALA A 104 -4.57 19.54 9.50
CA ALA A 104 -5.95 19.57 9.95
C ALA A 104 -6.72 20.78 9.41
N ARG A 105 -6.09 21.96 9.40
CA ARG A 105 -6.68 23.19 8.84
C ARG A 105 -6.92 23.08 7.35
N GLN A 106 -5.94 22.53 6.59
CA GLN A 106 -6.10 22.35 5.15
C GLN A 106 -7.19 21.33 4.79
N LEU A 107 -7.45 20.38 5.67
CA LEU A 107 -8.47 19.35 5.51
C LEU A 107 -9.81 19.72 6.11
N SER A 108 -9.92 20.89 6.76
CA SER A 108 -11.11 21.33 7.51
C SER A 108 -11.57 20.28 8.53
N LEU A 109 -10.61 19.64 9.19
CA LEU A 109 -10.83 18.63 10.23
C LEU A 109 -10.27 19.14 11.57
N PRO A 110 -10.85 18.74 12.70
CA PRO A 110 -10.20 18.97 13.99
C PRO A 110 -8.91 18.13 14.10
N PRO A 111 -7.86 18.64 14.78
CA PRO A 111 -6.56 17.95 14.86
C PRO A 111 -6.62 16.53 15.43
N ASP A 112 -7.51 16.28 16.38
CA ASP A 112 -7.75 14.97 17.02
C ASP A 112 -8.47 13.97 16.12
N ALA A 113 -9.11 14.43 15.04
CA ALA A 113 -9.73 13.57 14.03
C ALA A 113 -8.73 13.13 12.95
N LEU A 114 -7.48 13.54 13.02
CA LEU A 114 -6.44 13.27 12.06
C LEU A 114 -5.41 12.27 12.60
N ALA A 115 -5.16 11.21 11.86
CA ALA A 115 -3.95 10.40 11.98
C ALA A 115 -3.04 10.76 10.81
N PHE A 116 -1.79 11.11 11.06
CA PHE A 116 -0.85 11.48 10.00
C PHE A 116 0.55 10.99 10.31
N ASP A 117 1.35 10.95 9.27
CA ASP A 117 2.79 10.73 9.31
C ASP A 117 3.44 11.70 8.31
N TYR A 118 4.72 11.96 8.46
CA TYR A 118 5.42 12.88 7.59
C TYR A 118 6.87 12.50 7.33
N ALA A 119 7.36 12.93 6.19
CA ALA A 119 8.76 12.81 5.83
C ALA A 119 9.33 14.18 5.50
N GLU A 120 10.51 14.48 6.02
CA GLU A 120 11.24 15.68 5.67
C GLU A 120 11.71 15.61 4.22
N ARG A 121 11.58 16.73 3.51
CA ARG A 121 12.02 16.97 2.12
C ARG A 121 12.93 18.17 2.08
N GLN A 122 13.61 18.36 0.92
CA GLN A 122 14.51 19.50 0.75
C GLN A 122 13.82 20.84 1.04
N ASP A 123 12.60 21.03 0.53
CA ASP A 123 11.87 22.30 0.60
C ASP A 123 10.72 22.31 1.62
N GLY A 124 10.57 21.27 2.43
CA GLY A 124 9.45 21.16 3.39
C GLY A 124 9.20 19.75 3.92
N TYR A 125 7.94 19.42 4.04
CA TYR A 125 7.48 18.13 4.56
C TYR A 125 6.42 17.52 3.66
N ALA A 126 6.59 16.25 3.32
CA ALA A 126 5.54 15.45 2.70
C ALA A 126 4.71 14.80 3.81
N VAL A 127 3.45 15.23 3.94
CA VAL A 127 2.52 14.74 4.96
C VAL A 127 1.53 13.79 4.32
N THR A 128 1.36 12.62 4.92
CA THR A 128 0.31 11.66 4.60
C THR A 128 -0.66 11.59 5.76
N ALA A 129 -1.94 11.80 5.49
CA ALA A 129 -2.96 11.90 6.54
C ALA A 129 -4.19 11.05 6.20
N ALA A 130 -4.85 10.55 7.24
CA ALA A 130 -6.10 9.80 7.17
C ALA A 130 -7.02 10.18 8.34
N ARG A 131 -8.30 9.83 8.26
CA ARG A 131 -9.20 10.00 9.41
C ARG A 131 -8.79 9.07 10.54
N ALA A 132 -8.57 9.63 11.73
CA ALA A 132 -8.15 8.87 12.92
C ALA A 132 -9.12 7.71 13.24
N ALA A 133 -10.42 7.92 13.06
CA ALA A 133 -11.44 6.88 13.28
C ALA A 133 -11.24 5.66 12.37
N GLU A 134 -10.91 5.88 11.08
CA GLU A 134 -10.72 4.78 10.12
C GLU A 134 -9.45 3.99 10.43
N VAL A 135 -8.37 4.69 10.81
CA VAL A 135 -7.13 4.07 11.27
C VAL A 135 -7.38 3.27 12.55
N ALA A 136 -8.11 3.85 13.51
CA ALA A 136 -8.44 3.19 14.78
C ALA A 136 -9.28 1.92 14.58
N GLU A 137 -10.19 1.90 13.60
CA GLU A 137 -11.00 0.73 13.25
C GLU A 137 -10.12 -0.42 12.74
N LEU A 138 -9.20 -0.15 11.82
CA LEU A 138 -8.28 -1.16 11.30
C LEU A 138 -7.31 -1.66 12.39
N MET A 139 -6.85 -0.77 13.25
CA MET A 139 -6.02 -1.13 14.41
C MET A 139 -6.81 -1.97 15.43
N ALA A 140 -8.11 -1.76 15.56
CA ALA A 140 -8.98 -2.59 16.39
C ALA A 140 -9.13 -4.02 15.83
N CYS A 141 -9.23 -4.17 14.49
CA CYS A 141 -9.20 -5.49 13.84
C CYS A 141 -7.87 -6.20 14.11
N ALA A 142 -6.74 -5.52 13.95
CA ALA A 142 -5.42 -6.08 14.21
C ALA A 142 -5.26 -6.56 15.67
N ARG A 143 -5.73 -5.75 16.62
CA ARG A 143 -5.73 -6.13 18.06
C ARG A 143 -6.59 -7.36 18.34
N ALA A 144 -7.79 -7.45 17.74
CA ALA A 144 -8.65 -8.62 17.88
C ALA A 144 -7.97 -9.90 17.34
N LEU A 145 -7.18 -9.78 16.28
CA LEU A 145 -6.35 -10.85 15.71
C LEU A 145 -5.02 -11.05 16.45
N ARG A 146 -4.82 -10.38 17.58
CA ARG A 146 -3.62 -10.48 18.45
C ARG A 146 -2.31 -10.18 17.69
N PHE A 147 -2.27 -9.11 16.93
CA PHE A 147 -1.02 -8.55 16.40
C PHE A 147 -1.05 -7.03 16.40
N THR A 148 0.14 -6.44 16.44
CA THR A 148 0.34 -5.01 16.21
C THR A 148 0.98 -4.85 14.84
N PRO A 149 0.38 -4.11 13.91
CA PRO A 149 1.01 -3.83 12.63
C PRO A 149 2.34 -3.12 12.82
N ALA A 150 3.35 -3.52 12.06
CA ALA A 150 4.65 -2.83 12.06
C ALA A 150 4.57 -1.50 11.28
N ALA A 151 3.65 -1.43 10.31
CA ALA A 151 3.34 -0.22 9.58
C ALA A 151 1.92 -0.30 9.00
N LEU A 152 1.33 0.87 8.81
CA LEU A 152 0.12 1.10 8.05
C LEU A 152 0.49 2.01 6.88
N THR A 153 0.46 1.49 5.66
CA THR A 153 0.99 2.17 4.47
C THR A 153 -0.13 2.37 3.46
N PRO A 154 -0.31 3.55 2.88
CA PRO A 154 -1.23 3.71 1.75
C PRO A 154 -0.92 2.67 0.67
N ASP A 155 -1.95 1.96 0.22
CA ASP A 155 -1.79 0.83 -0.72
C ASP A 155 -1.12 1.27 -2.03
N ALA A 156 -1.48 2.42 -2.57
CA ALA A 156 -0.80 2.98 -3.72
C ALA A 156 0.69 3.30 -3.43
N SER A 157 1.00 3.86 -2.24
CA SER A 157 2.38 4.16 -1.84
C SER A 157 3.26 2.92 -1.77
N ALA A 158 2.70 1.78 -1.36
CA ALA A 158 3.44 0.52 -1.30
C ALA A 158 3.98 0.08 -2.67
N LEU A 159 3.30 0.43 -3.76
CA LEU A 159 3.77 0.12 -5.12
C LEU A 159 5.11 0.79 -5.45
N ALA A 160 5.43 1.95 -4.86
CA ALA A 160 6.69 2.63 -5.11
C ALA A 160 7.92 1.77 -4.76
N CYS A 161 7.78 0.84 -3.80
CA CYS A 161 8.84 -0.10 -3.44
C CYS A 161 9.17 -1.10 -4.56
N LEU A 162 8.30 -1.26 -5.55
CA LEU A 162 8.50 -2.15 -6.70
C LEU A 162 9.16 -1.43 -7.89
N LEU A 163 9.15 -0.10 -7.95
CA LEU A 163 9.75 0.68 -9.04
C LEU A 163 11.20 0.30 -9.36
N PRO A 164 12.08 0.06 -8.37
CA PRO A 164 13.48 -0.33 -8.66
C PRO A 164 13.63 -1.67 -9.40
N TYR A 165 12.55 -2.43 -9.54
CA TYR A 165 12.53 -3.73 -10.22
C TYR A 165 11.88 -3.66 -11.61
N THR A 166 11.38 -2.51 -12.00
CA THR A 166 10.83 -2.26 -13.35
C THR A 166 11.93 -1.90 -14.33
N ALA A 167 11.60 -1.75 -15.62
CA ALA A 167 12.57 -1.26 -16.61
C ALA A 167 13.01 0.17 -16.26
N ASP A 168 14.26 0.51 -16.57
CA ASP A 168 14.87 1.81 -16.24
C ASP A 168 14.08 3.02 -16.79
N ALA A 169 13.35 2.83 -17.89
CA ALA A 169 12.52 3.87 -18.49
C ALA A 169 11.23 4.14 -17.70
N CYS A 170 10.81 3.21 -16.81
CA CYS A 170 9.56 3.35 -16.08
C CYS A 170 9.67 4.42 -14.98
N GLN A 171 8.74 5.36 -15.02
CA GLN A 171 8.61 6.43 -14.03
C GLN A 171 7.45 6.18 -13.06
N ALA A 172 6.47 5.41 -13.48
CA ALA A 172 5.32 5.04 -12.66
C ALA A 172 5.06 3.53 -12.72
N ILE A 173 4.50 3.02 -11.63
CA ILE A 173 3.98 1.67 -11.52
C ILE A 173 2.49 1.73 -11.21
N VAL A 174 1.71 0.88 -11.85
CA VAL A 174 0.25 0.86 -11.75
C VAL A 174 -0.23 -0.56 -11.48
N ALA A 175 -1.18 -0.70 -10.57
CA ALA A 175 -1.85 -1.97 -10.26
C ALA A 175 -3.36 -1.78 -10.18
N GLN A 176 -4.10 -2.74 -10.70
CA GLN A 176 -5.55 -2.74 -10.58
C GLN A 176 -5.99 -3.26 -9.21
N THR A 177 -6.96 -2.59 -8.60
CA THR A 177 -7.66 -3.07 -7.42
C THR A 177 -9.16 -2.85 -7.59
N GLY A 178 -9.93 -3.93 -7.75
CA GLY A 178 -11.35 -3.82 -8.11
C GLY A 178 -11.53 -3.06 -9.43
N THR A 179 -12.26 -1.95 -9.39
CA THR A 179 -12.53 -1.08 -10.55
C THR A 179 -11.59 0.13 -10.66
N GLN A 180 -10.58 0.23 -9.81
CA GLN A 180 -9.70 1.39 -9.71
C GLN A 180 -8.26 1.01 -10.06
N TRP A 181 -7.50 2.03 -10.49
CA TRP A 181 -6.06 1.94 -10.66
C TRP A 181 -5.35 2.62 -9.49
N LEU A 182 -4.53 1.87 -8.77
CA LEU A 182 -3.54 2.41 -7.87
C LEU A 182 -2.28 2.71 -8.67
N TRP A 183 -1.69 3.85 -8.44
CA TRP A 183 -0.44 4.23 -9.10
C TRP A 183 0.56 4.81 -8.10
N ALA A 184 1.83 4.62 -8.37
CA ALA A 184 2.93 5.24 -7.63
C ALA A 184 4.06 5.66 -8.55
N MET A 185 4.66 6.77 -8.24
CA MET A 185 5.96 7.25 -8.67
C MET A 185 6.91 7.22 -7.46
N ARG A 186 8.14 7.69 -7.62
CA ARG A 186 9.11 7.71 -6.52
C ARG A 186 8.65 8.49 -5.29
N ASP A 187 7.97 9.60 -5.49
CA ASP A 187 7.61 10.61 -4.48
C ASP A 187 6.12 10.92 -4.39
N ARG A 188 5.35 10.42 -5.34
CA ARG A 188 3.91 10.66 -5.46
C ARG A 188 3.17 9.35 -5.73
N TRP A 189 1.97 9.28 -5.26
CA TRP A 189 1.08 8.14 -5.47
C TRP A 189 -0.38 8.60 -5.44
N GLY A 190 -1.27 7.75 -5.91
CA GLY A 190 -2.70 8.06 -5.90
C GLY A 190 -3.57 6.98 -6.50
N VAL A 191 -4.80 7.35 -6.75
CA VAL A 191 -5.85 6.49 -7.30
C VAL A 191 -6.44 7.14 -8.54
N CYS A 192 -6.65 6.35 -9.59
CA CYS A 192 -7.47 6.73 -10.74
C CYS A 192 -8.75 5.89 -10.71
N ALA A 193 -9.90 6.56 -10.60
CA ALA A 193 -11.20 5.89 -10.49
C ALA A 193 -11.74 5.39 -11.84
N THR A 194 -11.21 5.88 -12.97
CA THR A 194 -11.64 5.46 -14.30
C THR A 194 -11.06 4.08 -14.62
N PRO A 195 -11.90 3.06 -14.84
CA PRO A 195 -11.41 1.71 -15.12
C PRO A 195 -10.87 1.57 -16.55
N GLY A 196 -10.18 0.46 -16.80
CA GLY A 196 -9.77 0.04 -18.14
C GLY A 196 -8.67 0.88 -18.77
N VAL A 197 -8.49 0.69 -20.07
CA VAL A 197 -7.45 1.35 -20.88
C VAL A 197 -7.60 2.87 -20.89
N GLU A 198 -8.82 3.36 -20.91
CA GLU A 198 -9.07 4.80 -20.88
C GLU A 198 -8.57 5.46 -19.60
N GLY A 199 -8.78 4.80 -18.46
CA GLY A 199 -8.25 5.26 -17.17
C GLY A 199 -6.72 5.33 -17.18
N LEU A 200 -6.05 4.37 -17.79
CA LEU A 200 -4.59 4.39 -17.92
C LEU A 200 -4.09 5.52 -18.82
N ARG A 201 -4.78 5.81 -19.94
CA ARG A 201 -4.47 6.94 -20.82
C ARG A 201 -4.62 8.28 -20.11
N LEU A 202 -5.74 8.45 -19.41
CA LEU A 202 -5.99 9.65 -18.60
C LEU A 202 -4.93 9.81 -17.51
N LEU A 203 -4.56 8.72 -16.86
CA LEU A 203 -3.50 8.73 -15.85
C LEU A 203 -2.15 9.16 -16.45
N GLY A 204 -1.75 8.60 -17.59
CA GLY A 204 -0.54 9.00 -18.29
C GLY A 204 -0.52 10.50 -18.62
N ALA A 205 -1.63 11.02 -19.16
CA ALA A 205 -1.78 12.45 -19.45
C ALA A 205 -1.72 13.31 -18.18
N GLN A 206 -2.39 12.89 -17.10
CA GLN A 206 -2.36 13.59 -15.80
C GLN A 206 -0.96 13.63 -15.18
N LEU A 207 -0.20 12.55 -15.31
CA LEU A 207 1.16 12.46 -14.78
C LEU A 207 2.21 13.08 -15.70
N GLY A 208 1.86 13.39 -16.95
CA GLY A 208 2.76 13.94 -17.96
C GLY A 208 3.80 12.92 -18.45
N ILE A 209 3.45 11.62 -18.45
CA ILE A 209 4.32 10.51 -18.85
C ILE A 209 3.71 9.71 -19.99
N ARG A 210 4.56 9.07 -20.79
CA ARG A 210 4.13 8.23 -21.91
C ARG A 210 3.75 6.83 -21.42
N ALA A 211 2.96 6.11 -22.19
CA ALA A 211 2.56 4.74 -21.88
C ALA A 211 3.76 3.81 -21.62
N GLN A 212 4.83 3.93 -22.41
CA GLN A 212 6.05 3.12 -22.24
C GLN A 212 6.82 3.41 -20.94
N GLU A 213 6.51 4.50 -20.26
CA GLU A 213 7.10 4.88 -18.98
C GLU A 213 6.27 4.40 -17.78
N ILE A 214 5.19 3.65 -18.05
CA ILE A 214 4.30 3.05 -17.05
C ILE A 214 4.53 1.56 -16.97
N ALA A 215 4.93 1.06 -15.81
CA ALA A 215 4.96 -0.37 -15.50
C ALA A 215 3.57 -0.82 -15.00
N LEU A 216 2.93 -1.74 -15.70
CA LEU A 216 1.60 -2.23 -15.39
C LEU A 216 1.68 -3.61 -14.75
N CYS A 217 1.23 -3.73 -13.50
CA CYS A 217 1.18 -4.98 -12.76
C CYS A 217 0.05 -5.89 -13.25
N GLY A 218 0.40 -7.13 -13.63
CA GLY A 218 -0.55 -8.15 -14.07
C GLY A 218 -0.50 -8.45 -15.55
N ALA A 219 -0.82 -9.71 -15.91
CA ALA A 219 -0.63 -10.23 -17.25
C ALA A 219 -1.80 -9.99 -18.22
N SER A 220 -2.93 -9.44 -17.76
CA SER A 220 -4.19 -9.46 -18.52
C SER A 220 -4.40 -8.28 -19.49
N TRP A 221 -3.52 -7.29 -19.51
CA TRP A 221 -3.69 -6.07 -20.31
C TRP A 221 -2.73 -6.06 -21.50
N GLN A 222 -3.16 -6.70 -22.58
CA GLN A 222 -2.38 -6.76 -23.84
C GLN A 222 -2.62 -5.58 -24.79
N GLU A 223 -3.56 -4.69 -24.46
CA GLU A 223 -3.91 -3.55 -25.29
C GLU A 223 -3.20 -2.27 -24.83
N GLY A 224 -2.13 -1.90 -25.49
CA GLY A 224 -1.41 -0.64 -25.29
C GLY A 224 0.10 -0.81 -25.20
N ASP A 225 0.82 0.31 -25.29
CA ASP A 225 2.30 0.35 -25.25
C ASP A 225 2.86 0.38 -23.82
N TRP A 226 2.12 -0.14 -22.83
CA TRP A 226 2.55 -0.21 -21.42
C TRP A 226 3.66 -1.24 -21.25
N GLN A 227 4.51 -1.04 -20.24
CA GLN A 227 5.49 -2.05 -19.85
C GLN A 227 4.85 -3.07 -18.90
N ALA A 228 4.63 -4.30 -19.40
CA ALA A 228 4.12 -5.37 -18.52
C ALA A 228 5.14 -5.65 -17.40
N PHE A 229 4.67 -5.66 -16.17
CA PHE A 229 5.49 -5.94 -15.00
C PHE A 229 4.87 -7.07 -14.16
N ASP A 230 5.64 -8.12 -13.93
CA ASP A 230 5.24 -9.17 -12.99
C ASP A 230 5.82 -8.85 -11.60
N PRO A 231 4.98 -8.50 -10.61
CA PRO A 231 5.45 -8.18 -9.26
C PRO A 231 6.24 -9.32 -8.60
N TRP A 232 6.06 -10.57 -9.06
CA TRP A 232 6.82 -11.73 -8.56
C TRP A 232 8.30 -11.69 -8.90
N GLN A 233 8.74 -10.85 -9.85
CA GLN A 233 10.16 -10.65 -10.17
C GLN A 233 10.99 -10.13 -9.00
N VAL A 234 10.38 -9.50 -8.01
CA VAL A 234 11.09 -9.05 -6.79
C VAL A 234 11.54 -10.21 -5.91
N ILE A 235 11.00 -11.41 -6.12
CA ILE A 235 11.29 -12.60 -5.33
C ILE A 235 12.49 -13.32 -5.95
N THR A 236 13.61 -13.29 -5.25
CA THR A 236 14.85 -13.95 -5.71
C THR A 236 14.77 -15.47 -5.57
N TRP A 237 14.13 -15.96 -4.51
CA TRP A 237 13.99 -17.40 -4.26
C TRP A 237 12.53 -17.76 -4.01
N PRO A 238 11.79 -18.14 -5.06
CA PRO A 238 10.43 -18.66 -4.92
C PRO A 238 10.47 -20.04 -4.26
N CYS A 239 9.63 -20.24 -3.24
CA CYS A 239 9.49 -21.52 -2.54
C CYS A 239 8.19 -22.24 -2.87
N LEU A 240 7.21 -21.54 -3.43
CA LEU A 240 5.92 -22.04 -3.85
C LEU A 240 5.65 -21.60 -5.28
N PRO A 241 4.80 -22.31 -6.02
CA PRO A 241 4.31 -21.84 -7.31
C PRO A 241 3.75 -20.41 -7.17
N LYS A 242 3.99 -19.58 -8.17
CA LYS A 242 3.39 -18.25 -8.21
C LYS A 242 1.88 -18.37 -8.46
N PRO A 243 1.07 -17.43 -7.94
CA PRO A 243 -0.35 -17.38 -8.26
C PRO A 243 -0.57 -17.08 -9.75
N GLU A 244 -1.72 -17.47 -10.29
CA GLU A 244 -2.10 -17.19 -11.68
C GLU A 244 -2.20 -15.69 -11.94
N ASP A 245 -2.84 -14.95 -11.03
CA ASP A 245 -2.93 -13.49 -11.05
C ASP A 245 -1.93 -12.91 -10.06
N THR A 246 -0.73 -12.57 -10.55
CA THR A 246 0.33 -11.95 -9.73
C THR A 246 0.08 -10.47 -9.47
N GLY A 247 -0.69 -9.80 -10.34
CA GLY A 247 -0.96 -8.36 -10.25
C GLY A 247 -1.69 -7.97 -8.97
N CYS A 248 -2.64 -8.80 -8.52
CA CYS A 248 -3.39 -8.51 -7.29
C CYS A 248 -2.52 -8.51 -6.02
N PHE A 249 -1.32 -9.10 -6.08
CA PHE A 249 -0.37 -9.13 -4.95
C PHE A 249 0.63 -7.96 -4.96
N ALA A 250 0.61 -7.08 -5.96
CA ALA A 250 1.59 -6.00 -6.08
C ALA A 250 1.70 -5.16 -4.81
N VAL A 251 0.57 -4.73 -4.25
CA VAL A 251 0.54 -3.95 -3.00
C VAL A 251 1.10 -4.76 -1.81
N ALA A 252 0.70 -6.02 -1.68
CA ALA A 252 1.18 -6.87 -0.59
C ALA A 252 2.70 -7.13 -0.69
N LEU A 253 3.24 -7.28 -1.90
CA LEU A 253 4.69 -7.40 -2.15
C LEU A 253 5.43 -6.10 -1.84
N GLY A 254 4.89 -4.96 -2.28
CA GLY A 254 5.49 -3.65 -2.01
C GLY A 254 5.46 -3.27 -0.53
N ALA A 255 4.47 -3.75 0.24
CA ALA A 255 4.37 -3.54 1.68
C ALA A 255 5.29 -4.47 2.49
N ALA A 256 5.56 -5.69 2.01
CA ALA A 256 6.39 -6.69 2.72
C ALA A 256 7.87 -6.29 2.72
#